data_0ba5dcebeee9fe6cf2c4d5982fb3c47e
#
_entry.id   0ba5dcebeee9fe6cf2c4d5982fb3c47e
#
_cell.length_a   1.000
_cell.length_b   1.000
_cell.length_c   1.000
_cell.angle_alpha   90.00
_cell.angle_beta   90.00
_cell.angle_gamma   90.00
#
_symmetry.space_group_name_H-M   'P 1'
#
loop_
_entity.id
_entity.type
_entity.pdbx_description
1 polymer ?
#
loop_
_entity_poly.entity_id
_entity_poly.type
_entity_poly.pdbx_seq_one_letter_code
_entity_poly.pdbx_strand_id
1 'polypeptide(L)'
;MCICPPGEELSEDGYTCKDMNECNPPGLCSQRCINTKGSYFCSCTPGYDVLPDKHHCKAVNHSAAFLIISNRHSILVADLKEQGLERVPIIVENVVATTSNMHTGTIFWSDMKLKKISRLDRGLEPQDIVTTGLDLVEGLAY
;
A
#
# COMPACT_ATOMS: atom_id res chain seq x y z
N MET A 1 -29.12 35.09 -9.64
CA MET A 1 -27.86 34.40 -9.44
C MET A 1 -28.19 33.06 -8.82
N CYS A 2 -27.88 31.95 -9.50
CA CYS A 2 -28.16 30.62 -8.93
C CYS A 2 -27.12 30.31 -7.88
N ILE A 3 -27.57 29.78 -6.75
CA ILE A 3 -26.72 29.34 -5.64
C ILE A 3 -26.87 27.82 -5.55
N CYS A 4 -25.75 27.10 -5.63
CA CYS A 4 -25.74 25.67 -5.49
C CYS A 4 -25.71 25.24 -4.02
N PRO A 5 -26.29 24.07 -3.70
CA PRO A 5 -26.23 23.51 -2.36
C PRO A 5 -24.75 23.13 -2.00
N PRO A 6 -24.45 22.94 -0.70
CA PRO A 6 -23.13 22.50 -0.28
C PRO A 6 -22.71 21.20 -0.99
N GLY A 7 -21.45 21.14 -1.44
CA GLY A 7 -20.90 20.02 -2.17
C GLY A 7 -21.17 20.02 -3.68
N GLU A 8 -21.90 21.03 -4.18
CA GLU A 8 -22.13 21.22 -5.62
C GLU A 8 -21.59 22.58 -6.07
N GLU A 9 -21.10 22.65 -7.31
CA GLU A 9 -20.61 23.88 -7.95
C GLU A 9 -21.49 24.26 -9.15
N LEU A 10 -21.54 25.56 -9.46
CA LEU A 10 -22.29 26.06 -10.60
C LEU A 10 -21.61 25.66 -11.91
N SER A 11 -22.36 25.04 -12.80
CA SER A 11 -21.86 24.67 -14.14
C SER A 11 -21.58 25.92 -15.00
N GLU A 12 -20.84 25.75 -16.07
CA GLU A 12 -20.49 26.81 -17.02
C GLU A 12 -21.71 27.49 -17.66
N ASP A 13 -22.84 26.80 -17.71
CA ASP A 13 -24.10 27.36 -18.21
C ASP A 13 -24.69 28.44 -17.29
N GLY A 14 -24.22 28.56 -16.04
CA GLY A 14 -24.69 29.52 -15.04
C GLY A 14 -26.02 29.20 -14.42
N TYR A 15 -26.65 28.06 -14.71
CA TYR A 15 -28.02 27.70 -14.27
C TYR A 15 -28.10 26.34 -13.59
N THR A 16 -27.21 25.40 -13.89
CA THR A 16 -27.21 24.07 -13.32
C THR A 16 -26.07 23.87 -12.31
N CYS A 17 -26.39 23.10 -11.25
CA CYS A 17 -25.39 22.71 -10.27
C CYS A 17 -24.90 21.29 -10.58
N LYS A 18 -23.60 21.08 -10.52
CA LYS A 18 -22.94 19.78 -10.67
C LYS A 18 -22.22 19.42 -9.38
N ASP A 19 -22.16 18.15 -9.11
CA ASP A 19 -21.44 17.60 -7.95
C ASP A 19 -19.96 17.93 -8.03
N MET A 20 -19.39 18.38 -6.91
CA MET A 20 -17.95 18.51 -6.76
C MET A 20 -17.36 17.15 -6.40
N ASN A 21 -16.34 16.74 -7.12
CA ASN A 21 -15.63 15.52 -6.75
C ASN A 21 -14.55 15.84 -5.72
N GLU A 22 -14.88 15.73 -4.44
CA GLU A 22 -13.93 16.04 -3.36
C GLU A 22 -12.78 15.05 -3.29
N CYS A 23 -12.91 13.88 -3.91
CA CYS A 23 -11.82 12.92 -4.03
C CYS A 23 -10.73 13.36 -5.02
N ASN A 24 -10.88 14.46 -5.71
CA ASN A 24 -9.92 15.03 -6.65
C ASN A 24 -9.55 16.49 -6.24
N PRO A 25 -8.29 16.78 -5.85
CA PRO A 25 -7.10 15.91 -5.85
C PRO A 25 -7.13 14.83 -4.75
N PRO A 26 -6.38 13.72 -4.94
CA PRO A 26 -6.30 12.68 -3.92
C PRO A 26 -5.62 13.17 -2.65
N GLY A 27 -5.96 12.56 -1.51
CA GLY A 27 -5.33 12.86 -0.22
C GLY A 27 -6.30 13.15 0.93
N LEU A 28 -7.60 13.26 0.66
CA LEU A 28 -8.60 13.46 1.72
C LEU A 28 -8.78 12.22 2.60
N CYS A 29 -8.63 11.03 2.04
CA CYS A 29 -8.77 9.77 2.73
C CYS A 29 -7.42 9.04 2.78
N SER A 30 -7.13 8.36 3.87
CA SER A 30 -5.89 7.59 4.01
C SER A 30 -5.83 6.35 3.11
N GLN A 31 -6.97 5.83 2.65
CA GLN A 31 -7.04 4.70 1.73
C GLN A 31 -7.97 5.03 0.55
N ARG A 32 -9.26 4.74 0.66
CA ARG A 32 -10.22 4.92 -0.44
C ARG A 32 -11.11 6.13 -0.18
N CYS A 33 -11.23 6.99 -1.17
CA CYS A 33 -12.20 8.06 -1.22
C CYS A 33 -13.32 7.67 -2.20
N ILE A 34 -14.56 7.82 -1.78
CA ILE A 34 -15.76 7.53 -2.59
C ILE A 34 -16.57 8.81 -2.67
N ASN A 35 -16.61 9.37 -3.87
CA ASN A 35 -17.43 10.53 -4.15
C ASN A 35 -18.92 10.16 -4.19
N THR A 36 -19.76 11.02 -3.65
CA THR A 36 -21.23 10.89 -3.65
C THR A 36 -21.86 12.24 -3.98
N LYS A 37 -23.12 12.26 -4.33
CA LYS A 37 -23.77 13.53 -4.65
C LYS A 37 -23.76 14.48 -3.42
N GLY A 38 -23.08 15.61 -3.58
CA GLY A 38 -22.98 16.68 -2.58
C GLY A 38 -22.05 16.36 -1.40
N SER A 39 -21.26 15.26 -1.45
CA SER A 39 -20.34 14.88 -0.39
C SER A 39 -19.45 13.70 -0.80
N TYR A 40 -18.58 13.27 0.10
CA TYR A 40 -17.77 12.08 -0.05
C TYR A 40 -17.72 11.29 1.26
N PHE A 41 -17.21 10.07 1.20
CA PHE A 41 -16.81 9.31 2.39
C PHE A 41 -15.55 8.50 2.15
N CYS A 42 -14.79 8.30 3.23
CA CYS A 42 -13.64 7.44 3.23
C CYS A 42 -14.01 6.01 3.60
N SER A 43 -13.42 5.05 2.92
CA SER A 43 -13.55 3.63 3.24
C SER A 43 -12.19 2.99 3.38
N CYS A 44 -12.15 1.93 4.19
CA CYS A 44 -10.94 1.17 4.45
C CYS A 44 -11.00 -0.20 3.75
N THR A 45 -9.84 -0.73 3.43
CA THR A 45 -9.72 -2.11 2.96
C THR A 45 -10.03 -3.10 4.08
N PRO A 46 -10.41 -4.36 3.77
CA PRO A 46 -10.65 -5.38 4.77
C PRO A 46 -9.48 -5.49 5.77
N GLY A 47 -9.79 -5.57 7.06
CA GLY A 47 -8.80 -5.57 8.14
C GLY A 47 -8.48 -4.20 8.73
N TYR A 48 -9.14 -3.14 8.24
CA TYR A 48 -9.02 -1.78 8.77
C TYR A 48 -10.37 -1.17 9.05
N ASP A 49 -10.50 -0.41 10.13
CA ASP A 49 -11.66 0.40 10.48
C ASP A 49 -11.39 1.88 10.23
N VAL A 50 -12.44 2.60 9.85
CA VAL A 50 -12.40 4.06 9.75
C VAL A 50 -12.36 4.65 11.16
N LEU A 51 -11.40 5.53 11.41
CA LEU A 51 -11.29 6.24 12.68
C LEU A 51 -12.46 7.23 12.88
N PRO A 52 -12.70 7.72 14.12
CA PRO A 52 -13.75 8.70 14.43
C PRO A 52 -13.67 10.00 13.62
N ASP A 53 -12.51 10.37 13.12
CA ASP A 53 -12.29 11.51 12.24
C ASP A 53 -12.86 11.30 10.83
N LYS A 54 -13.31 10.09 10.50
CA LYS A 54 -13.88 9.67 9.21
C LYS A 54 -12.93 9.74 8.00
N HIS A 55 -11.63 10.00 8.21
CA HIS A 55 -10.65 10.18 7.15
C HIS A 55 -9.54 9.12 7.19
N HIS A 56 -9.17 8.66 8.37
CA HIS A 56 -8.06 7.72 8.55
C HIS A 56 -8.54 6.30 8.80
N CYS A 57 -7.74 5.34 8.35
CA CYS A 57 -7.96 3.91 8.57
C CYS A 57 -6.98 3.38 9.61
N LYS A 58 -7.46 2.54 10.53
CA LYS A 58 -6.65 1.85 11.53
C LYS A 58 -6.86 0.35 11.43
N ALA A 59 -5.78 -0.42 11.49
CA ALA A 59 -5.86 -1.88 11.50
C ALA A 59 -6.70 -2.38 12.69
N VAL A 60 -7.67 -3.24 12.41
CA VAL A 60 -8.62 -3.80 13.41
C VAL A 60 -7.93 -4.83 14.30
N ASN A 61 -7.08 -5.66 13.70
CA ASN A 61 -6.28 -6.62 14.42
C ASN A 61 -4.93 -6.01 14.76
N HIS A 62 -4.55 -6.13 16.03
CA HIS A 62 -3.19 -5.89 16.50
C HIS A 62 -2.21 -6.99 16.02
N SER A 63 -2.42 -7.52 14.83
CA SER A 63 -1.40 -8.27 14.12
C SER A 63 -0.17 -7.40 14.08
N ALA A 64 0.94 -7.92 14.50
CA ALA A 64 2.17 -7.18 14.64
C ALA A 64 2.46 -6.38 13.35
N ALA A 65 2.42 -5.06 13.46
CA ALA A 65 2.90 -4.23 12.36
C ALA A 65 4.40 -4.49 12.23
N PHE A 66 4.85 -4.84 11.05
CA PHE A 66 6.26 -5.11 10.79
C PHE A 66 6.75 -4.24 9.63
N LEU A 67 8.03 -3.96 9.65
CA LEU A 67 8.73 -3.23 8.61
C LEU A 67 9.72 -4.15 7.93
N ILE A 68 9.70 -4.19 6.59
CA ILE A 68 10.70 -4.92 5.80
C ILE A 68 11.73 -3.91 5.32
N ILE A 69 12.98 -4.18 5.62
CA ILE A 69 14.12 -3.34 5.26
C ILE A 69 15.06 -4.15 4.40
N SER A 70 15.37 -3.68 3.19
CA SER A 70 16.42 -4.25 2.35
C SER A 70 17.63 -3.32 2.28
N ASN A 71 18.83 -3.88 2.36
CA ASN A 71 20.10 -3.15 2.29
C ASN A 71 21.07 -3.74 1.26
N ARG A 72 20.60 -4.16 0.12
CA ARG A 72 21.35 -4.87 -0.94
C ARG A 72 21.70 -6.32 -0.58
N HIS A 73 22.34 -6.55 0.56
CA HIS A 73 22.92 -7.86 0.92
C HIS A 73 22.13 -8.60 1.99
N SER A 74 21.02 -8.04 2.44
CA SER A 74 20.13 -8.69 3.40
C SER A 74 18.73 -8.10 3.36
N ILE A 75 17.77 -8.90 3.79
CA ILE A 75 16.41 -8.45 4.10
C ILE A 75 16.23 -8.61 5.61
N LEU A 76 15.76 -7.56 6.25
CA LEU A 76 15.49 -7.50 7.68
C LEU A 76 14.00 -7.29 7.88
N VAL A 77 13.44 -7.90 8.91
CA VAL A 77 12.07 -7.68 9.37
C VAL A 77 12.12 -7.12 10.78
N ALA A 78 11.53 -5.96 10.97
CA ALA A 78 11.38 -5.35 12.28
C ALA A 78 9.94 -5.51 12.75
N ASP A 79 9.75 -6.15 13.91
CA ASP A 79 8.50 -6.09 14.64
C ASP A 79 8.41 -4.76 15.39
N LEU A 80 7.41 -3.94 15.06
CA LEU A 80 7.27 -2.62 15.66
C LEU A 80 6.72 -2.66 17.10
N LYS A 81 6.17 -3.79 17.55
CA LYS A 81 5.72 -3.96 18.93
C LYS A 81 6.83 -4.46 19.84
N GLU A 82 7.53 -5.49 19.41
CA GLU A 82 8.56 -6.14 20.22
C GLU A 82 9.92 -5.46 20.08
N GLN A 83 10.03 -4.46 19.20
CA GLN A 83 11.28 -3.75 18.87
C GLN A 83 12.40 -4.71 18.46
N GLY A 84 12.01 -5.89 17.95
CA GLY A 84 12.91 -6.88 17.43
C GLY A 84 13.28 -6.58 15.98
N LEU A 85 14.55 -6.74 15.63
CA LEU A 85 15.06 -6.71 14.27
C LEU A 85 15.63 -8.08 13.95
N GLU A 86 15.00 -8.78 13.02
CA GLU A 86 15.40 -10.12 12.61
C GLU A 86 15.88 -10.12 11.16
N ARG A 87 16.98 -10.81 10.89
CA ARG A 87 17.46 -11.03 9.53
C ARG A 87 16.75 -12.23 8.92
N VAL A 88 16.18 -12.04 7.75
CA VAL A 88 15.61 -13.15 6.96
C VAL A 88 16.75 -14.09 6.52
N PRO A 89 16.68 -15.41 6.79
CA PRO A 89 17.78 -16.33 6.54
C PRO A 89 17.84 -16.76 5.06
N ILE A 90 18.10 -15.80 4.17
CA ILE A 90 18.19 -15.99 2.73
C ILE A 90 19.53 -15.47 2.20
N ILE A 91 19.96 -16.03 1.07
CA ILE A 91 21.13 -15.56 0.34
C ILE A 91 20.68 -14.58 -0.75
N VAL A 92 21.17 -13.37 -0.67
CA VAL A 92 20.89 -12.29 -1.64
C VAL A 92 22.21 -11.54 -1.95
N GLU A 93 22.33 -11.04 -3.17
CA GLU A 93 23.54 -10.37 -3.66
C GLU A 93 23.35 -8.86 -3.87
N ASN A 94 22.19 -8.45 -4.40
CA ASN A 94 21.85 -7.05 -4.60
C ASN A 94 20.32 -6.86 -4.65
N VAL A 95 19.70 -6.85 -3.49
CA VAL A 95 18.26 -6.58 -3.37
C VAL A 95 17.98 -5.11 -3.66
N VAL A 96 17.07 -4.85 -4.61
CA VAL A 96 16.68 -3.51 -5.02
C VAL A 96 15.26 -3.17 -4.56
N ALA A 97 14.34 -4.11 -4.71
CA ALA A 97 12.95 -3.89 -4.33
C ALA A 97 12.44 -5.04 -3.47
N THR A 98 11.59 -4.72 -2.51
CA THR A 98 10.88 -5.68 -1.65
C THR A 98 9.42 -5.28 -1.53
N THR A 99 8.55 -6.28 -1.48
CA THR A 99 7.14 -6.11 -1.14
C THR A 99 6.63 -7.30 -0.35
N SER A 100 5.44 -7.21 0.22
CA SER A 100 4.88 -8.32 0.99
C SER A 100 3.37 -8.44 0.83
N ASN A 101 2.89 -9.68 0.90
CA ASN A 101 1.49 -9.96 1.12
C ASN A 101 1.23 -10.01 2.63
N MET A 102 0.52 -9.02 3.15
CA MET A 102 0.23 -8.90 4.59
C MET A 102 -0.69 -10.01 5.13
N HIS A 103 -1.50 -10.62 4.26
CA HIS A 103 -2.43 -11.70 4.69
C HIS A 103 -1.73 -13.04 4.88
N THR A 104 -0.77 -13.34 4.00
CA THR A 104 -0.03 -14.61 4.04
C THR A 104 1.31 -14.50 4.75
N GLY A 105 1.83 -13.29 4.92
CA GLY A 105 3.17 -13.04 5.43
C GLY A 105 4.28 -13.38 4.42
N THR A 106 3.91 -13.51 3.13
CA THR A 106 4.87 -13.78 2.05
C THR A 106 5.67 -12.53 1.74
N ILE A 107 6.98 -12.65 1.66
CA ILE A 107 7.91 -11.59 1.25
C ILE A 107 8.36 -11.86 -0.18
N PHE A 108 8.36 -10.83 -1.01
CA PHE A 108 8.89 -10.85 -2.38
C PHE A 108 10.05 -9.88 -2.51
N TRP A 109 11.06 -10.25 -3.27
CA TRP A 109 12.18 -9.35 -3.56
C TRP A 109 12.74 -9.57 -4.96
N SER A 110 13.34 -8.51 -5.51
CA SER A 110 14.15 -8.56 -6.71
C SER A 110 15.64 -8.51 -6.35
N ASP A 111 16.43 -9.38 -6.97
CA ASP A 111 17.88 -9.36 -6.87
C ASP A 111 18.48 -9.06 -8.25
N MET A 112 19.07 -7.87 -8.37
CA MET A 112 19.61 -7.38 -9.64
C MET A 112 20.88 -8.12 -10.07
N LYS A 113 21.69 -8.59 -9.13
CA LYS A 113 22.91 -9.31 -9.45
C LYS A 113 22.60 -10.74 -9.88
N LEU A 114 21.65 -11.36 -9.22
CA LEU A 114 21.17 -12.70 -9.57
C LEU A 114 20.15 -12.70 -10.71
N LYS A 115 19.69 -11.50 -11.13
CA LYS A 115 18.68 -11.28 -12.19
C LYS A 115 17.41 -12.11 -11.97
N LYS A 116 16.87 -12.08 -10.76
CA LYS A 116 15.70 -12.86 -10.41
C LYS A 116 14.77 -12.13 -9.47
N ILE A 117 13.49 -12.54 -9.49
CA ILE A 117 12.50 -12.22 -8.47
C ILE A 117 12.20 -13.50 -7.71
N SER A 118 12.23 -13.42 -6.41
CA SER A 118 12.00 -14.55 -5.52
C SER A 118 10.95 -14.22 -4.48
N ARG A 119 10.40 -15.25 -3.88
CA ARG A 119 9.48 -15.15 -2.74
C ARG A 119 9.91 -16.05 -1.60
N LEU A 120 9.50 -15.68 -0.41
CA LEU A 120 9.60 -16.49 0.80
C LEU A 120 8.23 -16.51 1.48
N ASP A 121 7.65 -17.68 1.57
CA ASP A 121 6.46 -17.93 2.39
C ASP A 121 6.88 -18.29 3.82
N ARG A 122 6.08 -17.93 4.80
CA ARG A 122 6.39 -18.13 6.22
C ARG A 122 6.66 -19.61 6.51
N GLY A 123 7.85 -19.92 7.03
CA GLY A 123 8.27 -21.28 7.40
C GLY A 123 8.64 -22.20 6.24
N LEU A 124 8.80 -21.64 5.02
CA LEU A 124 9.23 -22.36 3.84
C LEU A 124 10.59 -21.87 3.33
N GLU A 125 11.16 -22.61 2.40
CA GLU A 125 12.38 -22.23 1.69
C GLU A 125 12.07 -21.18 0.60
N PRO A 126 13.03 -20.30 0.27
CA PRO A 126 12.88 -19.32 -0.79
C PRO A 126 12.63 -19.98 -2.15
N GLN A 127 11.73 -19.40 -2.93
CA GLN A 127 11.40 -19.85 -4.28
C GLN A 127 11.65 -18.74 -5.30
N ASP A 128 12.35 -19.07 -6.38
CA ASP A 128 12.51 -18.15 -7.51
C ASP A 128 11.25 -18.17 -8.38
N ILE A 129 10.70 -16.98 -8.65
CA ILE A 129 9.46 -16.81 -9.42
C ILE A 129 9.79 -16.42 -10.87
N VAL A 130 10.74 -15.49 -11.04
CA VAL A 130 11.21 -15.02 -12.36
C VAL A 130 12.72 -15.14 -12.38
N THR A 131 13.26 -15.86 -13.38
CA THR A 131 14.70 -16.14 -13.52
C THR A 131 15.28 -15.72 -14.86
N THR A 132 14.45 -15.20 -15.76
CA THR A 132 14.85 -14.79 -17.11
C THR A 132 14.17 -13.49 -17.53
N GLY A 133 14.81 -12.75 -18.43
CA GLY A 133 14.24 -11.53 -19.01
C GLY A 133 14.28 -10.30 -18.08
N LEU A 134 15.03 -10.35 -16.97
CA LEU A 134 15.17 -9.24 -16.04
C LEU A 134 16.48 -8.50 -16.29
N ASP A 135 16.39 -7.28 -16.79
CA ASP A 135 17.56 -6.38 -16.89
C ASP A 135 17.59 -5.37 -15.74
N LEU A 136 16.47 -4.72 -15.43
CA LEU A 136 16.37 -3.76 -14.33
C LEU A 136 14.98 -3.85 -13.71
N VAL A 137 14.92 -4.09 -12.40
CA VAL A 137 13.68 -4.07 -11.61
C VAL A 137 13.84 -3.06 -10.48
N GLU A 138 13.27 -1.88 -10.64
CA GLU A 138 13.41 -0.79 -9.67
C GLU A 138 12.32 -0.80 -8.59
N GLY A 139 11.22 -1.50 -8.81
CA GLY A 139 10.12 -1.59 -7.86
C GLY A 139 9.33 -2.89 -7.97
N LEU A 140 8.78 -3.32 -6.86
CA LEU A 140 7.80 -4.40 -6.73
C LEU A 140 6.60 -3.89 -5.95
N ALA A 141 5.39 -4.25 -6.41
CA ALA A 141 4.14 -4.03 -5.68
C ALA A 141 3.31 -5.31 -5.67
N TYR A 142 2.57 -5.51 -4.58
CA TYR A 142 1.65 -6.63 -4.40
C TYR A 142 0.23 -6.09 -4.17
#